data_97e3ab3ffad5017827b2c45b2e48663b
#
_entry.id   97e3ab3ffad5017827b2c45b2e48663b
#
_cell.length_a   1.000
_cell.length_b   1.000
_cell.length_c   1.000
_cell.angle_alpha   90.00
_cell.angle_beta   90.00
_cell.angle_gamma   90.00
#
_symmetry.space_group_name_H-M   'P 1'
#
loop_
_entity.id
_entity.type
_entity.pdbx_description
1 polymer ?
#
loop_
_entity_poly.entity_id
_entity_poly.type
_entity_poly.pdbx_seq_one_letter_code
_entity_poly.pdbx_strand_id
1 'polypeptide(L)'
;MDLFAQCMRSHGFQYTVPAFGPQPSAHTVTAYALGGSYPATYGVTPQSLATSNPHDPGDTKRPYQYALEGPATLTATLALPGGGGVIYETSGCVGFARQKLYGNVRAYVESSYVPQIVRGKFGIFLSTYHPYLYALHMWQSCMKARGRKFADPQAAIESVQGLALNGMRPAGLARREIAIADADTACDARSHLRASTGQALARFARSLPSRLLAQLSSIHSSRETALQVAQRVLSG
;
A
#
# COMPACT_ATOMS: atom_id res chain seq x y z
N MET A 1 -2.94 16.88 -15.76
CA MET A 1 -1.53 17.25 -16.03
C MET A 1 -0.68 16.74 -14.87
N ASP A 2 0.45 16.10 -15.12
CA ASP A 2 1.28 15.55 -14.04
C ASP A 2 2.18 16.65 -13.45
N LEU A 3 2.14 16.82 -12.14
CA LEU A 3 2.91 17.83 -11.41
C LEU A 3 4.42 17.65 -11.57
N PHE A 4 4.88 16.39 -11.59
CA PHE A 4 6.29 16.09 -11.81
C PHE A 4 6.74 16.48 -13.21
N ALA A 5 5.98 16.06 -14.23
CA ALA A 5 6.30 16.37 -15.62
C ALA A 5 6.30 17.89 -15.87
N GLN A 6 5.38 18.61 -15.23
CA GLN A 6 5.35 20.07 -15.30
C GLN A 6 6.59 20.70 -14.68
N CYS A 7 6.96 20.28 -13.48
CA CYS A 7 8.13 20.79 -12.78
C CYS A 7 9.42 20.43 -13.52
N MET A 8 9.60 19.18 -13.95
CA MET A 8 10.81 18.76 -14.66
C MET A 8 10.97 19.51 -15.98
N ARG A 9 9.88 19.75 -16.73
CA ARG A 9 9.91 20.59 -17.94
C ARG A 9 10.35 22.02 -17.66
N SER A 10 9.95 22.62 -16.54
CA SER A 10 10.40 23.98 -16.17
C SER A 10 11.91 24.05 -15.89
N HIS A 11 12.53 22.91 -15.57
CA HIS A 11 13.97 22.75 -15.44
C HIS A 11 14.66 22.29 -16.73
N GLY A 12 13.93 22.20 -17.85
CA GLY A 12 14.48 21.80 -19.16
C GLY A 12 14.61 20.28 -19.35
N PHE A 13 13.99 19.47 -18.49
CA PHE A 13 14.03 18.02 -18.58
C PHE A 13 12.71 17.43 -19.07
N GLN A 14 12.79 16.39 -19.89
CA GLN A 14 11.62 15.56 -20.20
C GLN A 14 11.43 14.53 -19.08
N TYR A 15 10.22 14.47 -18.57
CA TYR A 15 9.80 13.47 -17.59
C TYR A 15 8.61 12.70 -18.16
N THR A 16 8.80 11.42 -18.38
CA THR A 16 7.71 10.54 -18.84
C THR A 16 7.00 10.00 -17.61
N VAL A 17 5.73 10.37 -17.49
CA VAL A 17 4.87 9.77 -16.46
C VAL A 17 4.72 8.30 -16.73
N PRO A 18 5.02 7.44 -15.76
CA PRO A 18 4.67 6.04 -15.88
C PRO A 18 3.18 5.91 -16.20
N ALA A 19 2.84 5.23 -17.29
CA ALA A 19 1.47 4.84 -17.51
C ALA A 19 1.06 3.92 -16.36
N PHE A 20 0.34 4.46 -15.39
CA PHE A 20 -0.38 3.61 -14.45
C PHE A 20 -1.35 2.80 -15.30
N GLY A 21 -1.08 1.49 -15.41
CA GLY A 21 -2.06 0.57 -15.98
C GLY A 21 -3.40 0.75 -15.26
N PRO A 22 -4.52 0.29 -15.84
CA PRO A 22 -5.82 0.42 -15.20
C PRO A 22 -5.67 -0.05 -13.75
N GLN A 23 -5.85 0.87 -12.82
CA GLN A 23 -5.84 0.54 -11.39
C GLN A 23 -6.83 -0.60 -11.25
N PRO A 24 -6.44 -1.71 -10.65
CA PRO A 24 -7.41 -2.73 -10.34
C PRO A 24 -8.55 -2.01 -9.64
N SER A 25 -9.77 -2.19 -10.13
CA SER A 25 -10.95 -1.58 -9.54
C SER A 25 -10.89 -1.76 -8.02
N ALA A 26 -11.47 -0.87 -7.23
CA ALA A 26 -11.42 -0.85 -5.75
C ALA A 26 -11.80 -2.18 -5.06
N HIS A 27 -12.13 -3.20 -5.83
CA HIS A 27 -12.33 -4.60 -5.43
C HIS A 27 -11.03 -5.39 -5.27
N THR A 28 -9.89 -4.84 -5.62
CA THR A 28 -8.54 -5.43 -5.46
C THR A 28 -8.00 -5.26 -4.07
N VAL A 29 -8.83 -5.14 -3.12
CA VAL A 29 -8.35 -4.92 -1.79
C VAL A 29 -8.06 -6.25 -1.15
N THR A 30 -6.86 -6.34 -0.65
CA THR A 30 -6.41 -7.26 0.38
C THR A 30 -7.56 -8.00 1.04
N ALA A 31 -7.46 -9.29 1.12
CA ALA A 31 -8.40 -10.22 1.71
C ALA A 31 -9.01 -9.78 3.05
N TYR A 32 -8.46 -8.77 3.67
CA TYR A 32 -8.88 -8.20 4.95
C TYR A 32 -9.14 -6.71 4.90
N ALA A 33 -9.53 -6.17 3.73
CA ALA A 33 -10.09 -4.83 3.72
C ALA A 33 -11.37 -4.81 4.52
N LEU A 34 -11.30 -4.12 5.60
CA LEU A 34 -12.38 -3.88 6.53
C LEU A 34 -13.62 -3.41 5.77
N GLY A 35 -14.69 -4.23 5.75
CA GLY A 35 -16.01 -3.84 5.30
C GLY A 35 -16.45 -4.19 3.88
N GLY A 36 -15.66 -4.88 3.06
CA GLY A 36 -16.07 -5.32 1.73
C GLY A 36 -16.48 -6.79 1.68
N SER A 37 -17.49 -7.13 0.90
CA SER A 37 -17.68 -8.49 0.44
C SER A 37 -16.44 -8.94 -0.34
N TYR A 38 -15.99 -10.16 -0.11
CA TYR A 38 -14.86 -10.75 -0.80
C TYR A 38 -15.11 -10.76 -2.31
N PRO A 39 -14.26 -10.19 -3.13
CA PRO A 39 -14.29 -10.48 -4.54
C PRO A 39 -13.89 -11.95 -4.73
N ALA A 40 -14.47 -12.60 -5.71
CA ALA A 40 -14.11 -13.97 -6.12
C ALA A 40 -12.67 -14.07 -6.68
N THR A 41 -11.89 -13.01 -6.59
CA THR A 41 -10.49 -12.91 -7.02
C THR A 41 -9.72 -11.96 -6.11
N TYR A 42 -8.41 -12.10 -6.06
CA TYR A 42 -7.52 -11.14 -5.39
C TYR A 42 -7.15 -9.94 -6.29
N GLY A 43 -7.69 -9.89 -7.52
CA GLY A 43 -7.42 -8.80 -8.48
C GLY A 43 -5.97 -8.72 -8.94
N VAL A 44 -5.21 -9.81 -8.81
CA VAL A 44 -3.83 -9.86 -9.27
C VAL A 44 -3.81 -10.05 -10.79
N THR A 45 -3.23 -9.13 -11.49
CA THR A 45 -2.98 -9.25 -12.93
C THR A 45 -1.49 -9.06 -13.22
N PRO A 46 -0.96 -9.62 -14.31
CA PRO A 46 0.42 -9.34 -14.72
C PRO A 46 0.69 -7.84 -14.87
N GLN A 47 -0.31 -7.07 -15.35
CA GLN A 47 -0.21 -5.62 -15.48
C GLN A 47 -0.17 -4.91 -14.13
N SER A 48 -0.88 -5.40 -13.10
CA SER A 48 -0.85 -4.80 -11.76
C SER A 48 0.51 -4.99 -11.06
N LEU A 49 1.29 -5.96 -11.50
CA LEU A 49 2.63 -6.23 -10.99
C LEU A 49 3.73 -5.65 -11.89
N ALA A 50 3.43 -5.45 -13.17
CA ALA A 50 4.36 -4.89 -14.15
C ALA A 50 4.53 -3.37 -14.06
N THR A 51 4.00 -2.73 -13.01
CA THR A 51 4.39 -1.37 -12.66
C THR A 51 5.77 -1.35 -12.00
N SER A 52 6.76 -1.99 -12.64
CA SER A 52 8.11 -1.47 -12.55
C SER A 52 8.01 -0.03 -13.00
N ASN A 53 8.43 0.93 -12.17
CA ASN A 53 8.70 2.28 -12.59
C ASN A 53 9.25 2.21 -14.02
N PRO A 54 8.55 2.73 -15.05
CA PRO A 54 9.18 2.85 -16.33
C PRO A 54 10.44 3.62 -16.02
N HIS A 55 11.50 3.00 -16.33
CA HIS A 55 12.82 3.53 -16.18
C HIS A 55 12.75 4.93 -16.75
N ASP A 56 12.80 5.93 -15.88
CA ASP A 56 13.22 7.24 -16.28
C ASP A 56 14.44 6.97 -17.16
N PRO A 57 14.49 7.40 -18.43
CA PRO A 57 15.56 7.03 -19.34
C PRO A 57 16.88 7.55 -18.80
N GLY A 58 17.29 7.04 -17.69
CA GLY A 58 18.55 7.02 -17.01
C GLY A 58 19.45 8.23 -17.26
N ASP A 59 18.92 9.44 -17.17
CA ASP A 59 19.80 10.58 -17.01
C ASP A 59 20.25 10.64 -15.54
N THR A 60 21.20 9.76 -15.20
CA THR A 60 21.91 9.76 -13.91
C THR A 60 22.80 11.00 -13.74
N LYS A 61 22.71 11.97 -14.65
CA LYS A 61 23.49 13.21 -14.56
C LYS A 61 23.03 14.03 -13.38
N ARG A 62 23.97 14.53 -12.63
CA ARG A 62 23.74 15.38 -11.46
C ARG A 62 22.69 16.49 -11.66
N PRO A 63 22.58 17.20 -12.81
CA PRO A 63 21.57 18.23 -13.02
C PRO A 63 20.14 17.71 -13.00
N TYR A 64 19.89 16.53 -13.57
CA TYR A 64 18.57 15.91 -13.56
C TYR A 64 18.14 15.50 -12.15
N GLN A 65 19.01 14.79 -11.43
CA GLN A 65 18.74 14.40 -10.03
C GLN A 65 18.56 15.63 -9.14
N TYR A 66 19.35 16.70 -9.37
CA TYR A 66 19.21 17.94 -8.64
C TYR A 66 17.85 18.63 -8.92
N ALA A 67 17.36 18.60 -10.15
CA ALA A 67 16.01 19.10 -10.47
C ALA A 67 14.93 18.21 -9.84
N LEU A 68 15.13 16.91 -9.83
CA LEU A 68 14.15 15.95 -9.31
C LEU A 68 14.05 16.00 -7.77
N GLU A 69 15.17 15.89 -7.07
CA GLU A 69 15.25 15.73 -5.62
C GLU A 69 15.64 17.01 -4.87
N GLY A 70 16.28 17.94 -5.58
CA GLY A 70 16.89 19.13 -4.99
C GLY A 70 18.29 18.87 -4.42
N PRO A 71 18.90 19.89 -3.78
CA PRO A 71 20.19 19.72 -3.12
C PRO A 71 20.08 18.81 -1.91
N ALA A 72 21.01 17.87 -1.76
CA ALA A 72 21.08 16.93 -0.64
C ALA A 72 21.18 17.61 0.75
N THR A 73 21.44 18.92 0.80
CA THR A 73 21.47 19.71 2.02
C THR A 73 20.10 20.19 2.48
N LEU A 74 19.08 20.13 1.61
CA LEU A 74 17.70 20.54 1.92
C LEU A 74 16.86 19.31 2.33
N THR A 75 17.23 18.73 3.47
CA THR A 75 16.52 17.60 4.08
C THR A 75 15.91 18.00 5.41
N ALA A 76 14.91 17.23 5.83
CA ALA A 76 14.32 17.31 7.16
C ALA A 76 14.19 15.89 7.74
N THR A 77 14.00 15.81 9.06
CA THR A 77 13.80 14.54 9.74
C THR A 77 12.40 14.46 10.34
N LEU A 78 11.71 13.37 10.07
CA LEU A 78 10.46 13.00 10.74
C LEU A 78 10.76 11.96 11.81
N ALA A 79 10.52 12.30 13.09
CA ALA A 79 10.53 11.31 14.15
C ALA A 79 9.32 10.36 14.02
N LEU A 80 9.58 9.06 14.12
CA LEU A 80 8.57 8.01 13.95
C LEU A 80 7.99 7.55 15.28
N PRO A 81 6.72 7.13 15.34
CA PRO A 81 6.11 6.55 16.53
C PRO A 81 6.80 5.25 16.95
N GLY A 82 7.44 5.25 18.10
CA GLY A 82 8.17 4.09 18.63
C GLY A 82 9.67 4.17 18.48
N GLY A 83 10.20 5.30 18.04
CA GLY A 83 11.64 5.59 17.93
C GLY A 83 12.15 5.59 16.49
N GLY A 84 13.35 6.13 16.35
CA GLY A 84 13.96 6.35 15.04
C GLY A 84 13.35 7.52 14.27
N GLY A 85 13.78 7.69 13.03
CA GLY A 85 13.32 8.76 12.17
C GLY A 85 13.59 8.43 10.70
N VAL A 86 12.93 9.18 9.83
CA VAL A 86 13.17 9.15 8.39
C VAL A 86 13.66 10.51 7.93
N ILE A 87 14.77 10.54 7.20
CA ILE A 87 15.27 11.73 6.53
C ILE A 87 14.59 11.80 5.17
N TYR A 88 14.16 12.98 4.77
CA TYR A 88 13.47 13.18 3.50
C TYR A 88 13.84 14.53 2.87
N GLU A 89 13.87 14.58 1.56
CA GLU A 89 14.09 15.77 0.78
C GLU A 89 12.88 16.71 0.87
N THR A 90 13.15 18.01 1.04
CA THR A 90 12.11 19.05 1.14
C THR A 90 11.97 19.89 -0.12
N SER A 91 12.79 19.66 -1.14
CA SER A 91 12.94 20.46 -2.35
C SER A 91 12.88 19.62 -3.63
N GLY A 92 13.24 20.22 -4.76
CA GLY A 92 13.15 19.60 -6.06
C GLY A 92 11.70 19.39 -6.53
N CYS A 93 11.54 18.76 -7.69
CA CYS A 93 10.21 18.45 -8.23
C CYS A 93 9.44 17.45 -7.38
N VAL A 94 10.13 16.57 -6.66
CA VAL A 94 9.53 15.68 -5.67
C VAL A 94 8.91 16.48 -4.53
N GLY A 95 9.68 17.40 -3.93
CA GLY A 95 9.20 18.27 -2.86
C GLY A 95 8.05 19.16 -3.33
N PHE A 96 8.16 19.75 -4.53
CA PHE A 96 7.11 20.55 -5.14
C PHE A 96 5.78 19.78 -5.29
N ALA A 97 5.82 18.58 -5.87
CA ALA A 97 4.62 17.78 -6.06
C ALA A 97 3.98 17.36 -4.72
N ARG A 98 4.80 16.93 -3.75
CA ARG A 98 4.34 16.60 -2.39
C ARG A 98 3.69 17.79 -1.70
N GLN A 99 4.29 18.97 -1.80
CA GLN A 99 3.75 20.21 -1.23
C GLN A 99 2.43 20.62 -1.90
N LYS A 100 2.34 20.50 -3.22
CA LYS A 100 1.09 20.81 -3.96
C LYS A 100 -0.05 19.89 -3.58
N LEU A 101 0.22 18.60 -3.40
CA LEU A 101 -0.81 17.60 -3.06
C LEU A 101 -1.21 17.66 -1.58
N TYR A 102 -0.26 17.74 -0.66
CA TYR A 102 -0.47 17.58 0.78
C TYR A 102 -0.40 18.90 1.57
N GLY A 103 -0.19 20.04 0.89
CA GLY A 103 0.02 21.33 1.54
C GLY A 103 1.45 21.51 2.10
N ASN A 104 2.12 20.46 2.49
CA ASN A 104 3.55 20.46 2.85
C ASN A 104 4.16 19.05 2.70
N VAL A 105 5.49 19.01 2.54
CA VAL A 105 6.22 17.75 2.32
C VAL A 105 6.15 16.83 3.53
N ARG A 106 6.17 17.38 4.75
CA ARG A 106 6.08 16.62 6.00
C ARG A 106 4.78 15.82 6.08
N ALA A 107 3.63 16.42 5.73
CA ALA A 107 2.34 15.74 5.75
C ALA A 107 2.32 14.51 4.81
N TYR A 108 2.94 14.63 3.63
CA TYR A 108 3.15 13.49 2.73
C TYR A 108 3.97 12.38 3.41
N VAL A 109 5.12 12.74 4.01
CA VAL A 109 6.02 11.77 4.64
C VAL A 109 5.33 11.10 5.85
N GLU A 110 4.63 11.86 6.69
CA GLU A 110 3.83 11.31 7.79
C GLU A 110 2.78 10.33 7.25
N SER A 111 2.08 10.69 6.17
CA SER A 111 1.07 9.83 5.56
C SER A 111 1.63 8.54 4.97
N SER A 112 2.89 8.54 4.60
CA SER A 112 3.58 7.37 4.03
C SER A 112 4.11 6.43 5.11
N TYR A 113 4.76 6.96 6.15
CA TYR A 113 5.51 6.15 7.12
C TYR A 113 4.73 5.81 8.39
N VAL A 114 3.95 6.73 8.94
CA VAL A 114 3.25 6.49 10.22
C VAL A 114 2.27 5.32 10.15
N PRO A 115 1.42 5.19 9.11
CA PRO A 115 0.53 4.04 8.98
C PRO A 115 1.28 2.71 8.85
N GLN A 116 2.45 2.69 8.19
CA GLN A 116 3.26 1.47 8.08
C GLN A 116 3.79 1.02 9.45
N ILE A 117 4.27 1.95 10.27
CA ILE A 117 4.71 1.65 11.63
C ILE A 117 3.55 1.11 12.48
N VAL A 118 2.38 1.74 12.39
CA VAL A 118 1.19 1.29 13.13
C VAL A 118 0.74 -0.09 12.64
N ARG A 119 0.79 -0.34 11.33
CA ARG A 119 0.50 -1.67 10.76
C ARG A 119 1.47 -2.73 11.27
N GLY A 120 2.78 -2.41 11.33
CA GLY A 120 3.78 -3.32 11.91
C GLY A 120 3.49 -3.65 13.38
N LYS A 121 3.14 -2.64 14.19
CA LYS A 121 2.73 -2.85 15.59
C LYS A 121 1.46 -3.69 15.70
N PHE A 122 0.50 -3.52 14.82
CA PHE A 122 -0.69 -4.37 14.76
C PHE A 122 -0.33 -5.82 14.43
N GLY A 123 0.60 -6.05 13.48
CA GLY A 123 1.10 -7.40 13.20
C GLY A 123 1.71 -8.08 14.43
N ILE A 124 2.52 -7.35 15.21
CA ILE A 124 3.06 -7.84 16.48
C ILE A 124 1.93 -8.14 17.48
N PHE A 125 0.92 -7.27 17.58
CA PHE A 125 -0.24 -7.53 18.44
C PHE A 125 -1.00 -8.79 18.02
N LEU A 126 -1.23 -9.00 16.72
CA LEU A 126 -1.89 -10.19 16.19
C LEU A 126 -1.15 -11.47 16.55
N SER A 127 0.19 -11.48 16.56
CA SER A 127 1.00 -12.65 16.88
C SER A 127 0.85 -13.15 18.33
N THR A 128 0.20 -12.37 19.18
CA THR A 128 -0.07 -12.71 20.58
C THR A 128 -1.57 -12.73 20.93
N TYR A 129 -2.45 -12.39 19.98
CA TYR A 129 -3.88 -12.33 20.22
C TYR A 129 -4.55 -13.68 20.00
N HIS A 130 -4.80 -14.42 21.08
CA HIS A 130 -5.31 -15.79 21.05
C HIS A 130 -6.55 -16.02 20.17
N PRO A 131 -7.60 -15.18 20.17
CA PRO A 131 -8.75 -15.41 19.30
C PRO A 131 -8.38 -15.40 17.81
N TYR A 132 -7.45 -14.52 17.39
CA TYR A 132 -6.94 -14.50 16.03
C TYR A 132 -6.11 -15.76 15.72
N LEU A 133 -5.22 -16.17 16.61
CA LEU A 133 -4.37 -17.35 16.42
C LEU A 133 -5.20 -18.62 16.29
N TYR A 134 -6.25 -18.77 17.11
CA TYR A 134 -7.19 -19.87 17.00
C TYR A 134 -7.92 -19.87 15.64
N ALA A 135 -8.48 -18.73 15.25
CA ALA A 135 -9.17 -18.59 13.97
C ALA A 135 -8.23 -18.85 12.78
N LEU A 136 -6.97 -18.38 12.85
CA LEU A 136 -5.94 -18.63 11.84
C LEU A 136 -5.64 -20.13 11.72
N HIS A 137 -5.48 -20.84 12.83
CA HIS A 137 -5.26 -22.29 12.83
C HIS A 137 -6.43 -23.04 12.18
N MET A 138 -7.68 -22.66 12.48
CA MET A 138 -8.87 -23.24 11.87
C MET A 138 -8.91 -22.95 10.35
N TRP A 139 -8.56 -21.76 9.93
CA TRP A 139 -8.44 -21.39 8.53
C TRP A 139 -7.36 -22.21 7.81
N GLN A 140 -6.17 -22.32 8.38
CA GLN A 140 -5.07 -23.13 7.84
C GLN A 140 -5.48 -24.62 7.65
N SER A 141 -6.17 -25.18 8.65
CA SER A 141 -6.67 -26.55 8.59
C SER A 141 -7.69 -26.75 7.48
N CYS A 142 -8.61 -25.79 7.29
CA CYS A 142 -9.58 -25.79 6.20
C CYS A 142 -8.88 -25.65 4.83
N MET A 143 -7.93 -24.74 4.68
CA MET A 143 -7.16 -24.58 3.45
C MET A 143 -6.35 -25.83 3.10
N LYS A 144 -5.73 -26.46 4.10
CA LYS A 144 -5.00 -27.71 3.93
C LYS A 144 -5.91 -28.85 3.44
N ALA A 145 -7.11 -28.97 3.99
CA ALA A 145 -8.10 -29.97 3.55
C ALA A 145 -8.54 -29.76 2.08
N ARG A 146 -8.37 -28.56 1.54
CA ARG A 146 -8.62 -28.19 0.12
C ARG A 146 -7.35 -28.26 -0.73
N GLY A 147 -6.29 -28.90 -0.25
CA GLY A 147 -5.00 -29.04 -0.97
C GLY A 147 -4.18 -27.75 -1.05
N ARG A 148 -4.45 -26.76 -0.18
CA ARG A 148 -3.77 -25.48 -0.14
C ARG A 148 -3.00 -25.34 1.18
N LYS A 149 -1.69 -25.07 1.10
CA LYS A 149 -0.85 -24.89 2.30
C LYS A 149 -0.34 -23.45 2.31
N PHE A 150 -0.95 -22.60 3.11
CA PHE A 150 -0.53 -21.23 3.33
C PHE A 150 -0.42 -20.94 4.83
N ALA A 151 0.54 -20.09 5.19
CA ALA A 151 0.73 -19.68 6.58
C ALA A 151 -0.40 -18.76 7.05
N ASP A 152 -0.89 -17.93 6.16
CA ASP A 152 -1.95 -16.95 6.37
C ASP A 152 -2.53 -16.51 5.01
N PRO A 153 -3.59 -15.73 4.97
CA PRO A 153 -4.18 -15.24 3.73
C PRO A 153 -3.25 -14.32 2.93
N GLN A 154 -2.34 -13.61 3.56
CA GLN A 154 -1.35 -12.80 2.85
C GLN A 154 -0.41 -13.69 2.02
N ALA A 155 0.06 -14.80 2.60
CA ALA A 155 0.85 -15.80 1.89
C ALA A 155 0.09 -16.42 0.70
N ALA A 156 -1.23 -16.57 0.80
CA ALA A 156 -2.07 -17.01 -0.31
C ALA A 156 -2.08 -15.98 -1.46
N ILE A 157 -2.22 -14.69 -1.16
CA ILE A 157 -2.15 -13.60 -2.15
C ILE A 157 -0.76 -13.54 -2.78
N GLU A 158 0.30 -13.57 -1.99
CA GLU A 158 1.70 -13.52 -2.46
C GLU A 158 2.03 -14.70 -3.38
N SER A 159 1.44 -15.88 -3.15
CA SER A 159 1.61 -17.03 -4.02
C SER A 159 1.08 -16.77 -5.44
N VAL A 160 -0.03 -16.05 -5.57
CA VAL A 160 -0.60 -15.66 -6.87
C VAL A 160 0.26 -14.57 -7.52
N GLN A 161 0.71 -13.60 -6.74
CA GLN A 161 1.63 -12.55 -7.22
C GLN A 161 2.94 -13.14 -7.74
N GLY A 162 3.51 -14.10 -7.00
CA GLY A 162 4.71 -14.82 -7.43
C GLY A 162 4.53 -15.55 -8.76
N LEU A 163 3.37 -16.16 -9.00
CA LEU A 163 3.05 -16.81 -10.29
C LEU A 163 2.99 -15.81 -11.43
N ALA A 164 2.41 -14.64 -11.21
CA ALA A 164 2.35 -13.57 -12.20
C ALA A 164 3.75 -13.02 -12.54
N LEU A 165 4.59 -12.78 -11.52
CA LEU A 165 5.97 -12.32 -11.70
C LEU A 165 6.85 -13.34 -12.45
N ASN A 166 6.58 -14.64 -12.25
CA ASN A 166 7.28 -15.73 -12.95
C ASN A 166 6.72 -16.01 -14.35
N GLY A 167 5.91 -15.12 -14.91
CA GLY A 167 5.47 -15.17 -16.31
C GLY A 167 4.32 -16.17 -16.57
N MET A 168 3.56 -16.58 -15.58
CA MET A 168 2.37 -17.40 -15.80
C MET A 168 1.40 -16.70 -16.75
N ARG A 169 0.88 -17.43 -17.76
CA ARG A 169 -0.08 -16.88 -18.73
C ARG A 169 -1.35 -16.37 -18.02
N PRO A 170 -1.94 -15.25 -18.48
CA PRO A 170 -3.08 -14.61 -17.79
C PRO A 170 -4.26 -15.55 -17.51
N ALA A 171 -4.62 -16.42 -18.46
CA ALA A 171 -5.72 -17.38 -18.28
C ALA A 171 -5.42 -18.45 -17.21
N GLY A 172 -4.17 -18.88 -17.07
CA GLY A 172 -3.73 -19.79 -16.02
C GLY A 172 -3.70 -19.12 -14.66
N LEU A 173 -3.21 -17.86 -14.62
CA LEU A 173 -3.16 -17.04 -13.42
C LEU A 173 -4.58 -16.80 -12.87
N ALA A 174 -5.52 -16.36 -13.72
CA ALA A 174 -6.90 -16.09 -13.30
C ALA A 174 -7.58 -17.34 -12.70
N ARG A 175 -7.43 -18.51 -13.35
CA ARG A 175 -7.98 -19.76 -12.80
C ARG A 175 -7.37 -20.12 -11.44
N ARG A 176 -6.06 -19.92 -11.28
CA ARG A 176 -5.37 -20.21 -10.03
C ARG A 176 -5.80 -19.26 -8.92
N GLU A 177 -5.90 -17.98 -9.24
CA GLU A 177 -6.35 -16.93 -8.34
C GLU A 177 -7.78 -17.19 -7.84
N ILE A 178 -8.73 -17.43 -8.75
CA ILE A 178 -10.12 -17.73 -8.40
C ILE A 178 -10.19 -18.97 -7.48
N ALA A 179 -9.51 -20.05 -7.83
CA ALA A 179 -9.53 -21.27 -7.03
C ALA A 179 -8.92 -21.11 -5.62
N ILE A 180 -7.98 -20.17 -5.44
CA ILE A 180 -7.44 -19.83 -4.11
C ILE A 180 -8.41 -18.93 -3.35
N ALA A 181 -8.95 -17.90 -4.02
CA ALA A 181 -9.89 -16.95 -3.41
C ALA A 181 -11.20 -17.61 -2.96
N ASP A 182 -11.73 -18.56 -3.75
CA ASP A 182 -12.92 -19.35 -3.38
C ASP A 182 -12.64 -20.23 -2.14
N ALA A 183 -11.48 -20.89 -2.11
CA ALA A 183 -11.07 -21.68 -0.97
C ALA A 183 -10.91 -20.82 0.29
N ASP A 184 -10.25 -19.66 0.16
CA ASP A 184 -10.05 -18.70 1.23
C ASP A 184 -11.38 -18.18 1.77
N THR A 185 -12.30 -17.74 0.89
CA THR A 185 -13.65 -17.28 1.26
C THR A 185 -14.41 -18.34 2.07
N ALA A 186 -14.42 -19.58 1.58
CA ALA A 186 -15.11 -20.67 2.28
C ALA A 186 -14.46 -21.04 3.62
N CYS A 187 -13.12 -20.91 3.72
CA CYS A 187 -12.40 -21.18 4.96
C CYS A 187 -12.54 -20.03 5.96
N ASP A 188 -12.58 -18.77 5.50
CA ASP A 188 -12.89 -17.63 6.36
C ASP A 188 -14.29 -17.73 6.98
N ALA A 189 -15.29 -18.11 6.19
CA ALA A 189 -16.65 -18.31 6.68
C ALA A 189 -16.75 -19.36 7.81
N ARG A 190 -15.86 -20.37 7.78
CA ARG A 190 -15.80 -21.42 8.83
C ARG A 190 -14.98 -21.02 10.05
N SER A 191 -13.87 -20.34 9.84
CA SER A 191 -12.91 -19.96 10.88
C SER A 191 -13.26 -18.65 11.57
N HIS A 192 -14.08 -17.82 10.93
CA HIS A 192 -14.35 -16.43 11.33
C HIS A 192 -13.07 -15.59 11.48
N LEU A 193 -12.04 -15.88 10.67
CA LEU A 193 -10.73 -15.24 10.78
C LEU A 193 -10.80 -13.72 10.56
N ARG A 194 -11.61 -13.29 9.57
CA ARG A 194 -11.84 -11.87 9.32
C ARG A 194 -12.51 -11.16 10.50
N ALA A 195 -13.54 -11.78 11.07
CA ALA A 195 -14.23 -11.23 12.23
C ALA A 195 -13.29 -11.10 13.43
N SER A 196 -12.47 -12.14 13.66
CA SER A 196 -11.44 -12.14 14.72
C SER A 196 -10.38 -11.07 14.49
N THR A 197 -9.94 -10.87 13.22
CA THR A 197 -9.01 -9.79 12.85
C THR A 197 -9.62 -8.41 13.12
N GLY A 198 -10.90 -8.21 12.79
CA GLY A 198 -11.64 -6.96 13.09
C GLY A 198 -11.73 -6.67 14.58
N GLN A 199 -12.01 -7.69 15.41
CA GLN A 199 -12.02 -7.56 16.86
C GLN A 199 -10.63 -7.21 17.41
N ALA A 200 -9.58 -7.87 16.89
CA ALA A 200 -8.20 -7.58 17.23
C ALA A 200 -7.84 -6.13 16.90
N LEU A 201 -8.21 -5.65 15.71
CA LEU A 201 -7.96 -4.28 15.29
C LEU A 201 -8.67 -3.27 16.19
N ALA A 202 -9.94 -3.50 16.50
CA ALA A 202 -10.69 -2.64 17.41
C ALA A 202 -10.06 -2.59 18.82
N ARG A 203 -9.59 -3.73 19.32
CA ARG A 203 -8.87 -3.79 20.60
C ARG A 203 -7.52 -3.08 20.54
N PHE A 204 -6.76 -3.32 19.50
CA PHE A 204 -5.48 -2.65 19.26
C PHE A 204 -5.65 -1.13 19.15
N ALA A 205 -6.63 -0.66 18.36
CA ALA A 205 -6.92 0.75 18.21
C ALA A 205 -7.21 1.45 19.56
N ARG A 206 -7.96 0.80 20.45
CA ARG A 206 -8.23 1.30 21.81
C ARG A 206 -6.98 1.36 22.70
N SER A 207 -5.95 0.59 22.40
CA SER A 207 -4.67 0.61 23.15
C SER A 207 -3.68 1.65 22.65
N LEU A 208 -3.95 2.30 21.51
CA LEU A 208 -3.06 3.32 20.97
C LEU A 208 -3.12 4.60 21.80
N PRO A 209 -1.98 5.28 22.01
CA PRO A 209 -1.93 6.58 22.67
C PRO A 209 -2.81 7.60 21.94
N SER A 210 -3.52 8.46 22.67
CA SER A 210 -4.41 9.49 22.09
C SER A 210 -3.69 10.41 21.08
N ARG A 211 -2.41 10.74 21.35
CA ARG A 211 -1.58 11.51 20.42
C ARG A 211 -1.42 10.81 19.07
N LEU A 212 -1.22 9.49 19.07
CA LEU A 212 -1.07 8.72 17.83
C LEU A 212 -2.41 8.61 17.08
N LEU A 213 -3.51 8.45 17.81
CA LEU A 213 -4.85 8.47 17.20
C LEU A 213 -5.14 9.82 16.53
N ALA A 214 -4.83 10.94 17.19
CA ALA A 214 -4.96 12.27 16.62
C ALA A 214 -4.08 12.44 15.36
N GLN A 215 -2.85 11.92 15.38
CA GLN A 215 -1.96 11.95 14.22
C GLN A 215 -2.53 11.13 13.06
N LEU A 216 -3.06 9.94 13.31
CA LEU A 216 -3.70 9.11 12.27
C LEU A 216 -4.95 9.78 11.68
N SER A 217 -5.76 10.47 12.50
CA SER A 217 -6.89 11.27 12.02
C SER A 217 -6.43 12.42 11.13
N SER A 218 -5.39 13.15 11.52
CA SER A 218 -4.80 14.22 10.71
C SER A 218 -4.26 13.69 9.37
N ILE A 219 -3.60 12.52 9.38
CA ILE A 219 -3.11 11.86 8.16
C ILE A 219 -4.28 11.49 7.24
N HIS A 220 -5.38 10.98 7.79
CA HIS A 220 -6.57 10.65 7.01
C HIS A 220 -7.12 11.89 6.29
N SER A 221 -7.34 12.98 7.02
CA SER A 221 -7.80 14.25 6.44
C SER A 221 -6.83 14.82 5.39
N SER A 222 -5.52 14.71 5.63
CA SER A 222 -4.51 15.14 4.66
C SER A 222 -4.57 14.32 3.36
N ARG A 223 -4.82 13.01 3.45
CA ARG A 223 -4.98 12.15 2.27
C ARG A 223 -6.24 12.48 1.48
N GLU A 224 -7.37 12.74 2.16
CA GLU A 224 -8.61 13.17 1.51
C GLU A 224 -8.41 14.48 0.76
N THR A 225 -7.76 15.46 1.39
CA THR A 225 -7.40 16.72 0.75
C THR A 225 -6.49 16.51 -0.46
N ALA A 226 -5.47 15.65 -0.34
CA ALA A 226 -4.56 15.34 -1.44
C ALA A 226 -5.28 14.68 -2.63
N LEU A 227 -6.24 13.79 -2.37
CA LEU A 227 -7.08 13.18 -3.41
C LEU A 227 -7.92 14.24 -4.16
N GLN A 228 -8.55 15.17 -3.43
CA GLN A 228 -9.31 16.27 -4.05
C GLN A 228 -8.42 17.19 -4.89
N VAL A 229 -7.20 17.49 -4.43
CA VAL A 229 -6.23 18.26 -5.20
C VAL A 229 -5.81 17.50 -6.46
N ALA A 230 -5.49 16.20 -6.33
CA ALA A 230 -5.11 15.36 -7.46
C ALA A 230 -6.20 15.29 -8.52
N GLN A 231 -7.46 15.12 -8.11
CA GLN A 231 -8.60 15.10 -9.03
C GLN A 231 -8.72 16.43 -9.80
N ARG A 232 -8.57 17.56 -9.14
CA ARG A 232 -8.59 18.88 -9.80
C ARG A 232 -7.44 19.05 -10.80
N VAL A 233 -6.23 18.59 -10.44
CA VAL A 233 -5.05 18.65 -11.33
C VAL A 233 -5.21 17.76 -12.56
N LEU A 234 -5.92 16.63 -12.44
CA LEU A 234 -6.15 15.70 -13.55
C LEU A 234 -7.31 16.12 -14.46
N SER A 235 -8.27 16.88 -13.95
CA SER A 235 -9.47 17.34 -14.70
C SER A 235 -9.28 18.68 -15.44
N GLY A 236 -8.23 19.43 -15.16
CA GLY A 236 -7.86 20.68 -15.86
C GLY A 236 -6.68 20.49 -16.79
#